data_8879fc97a365a02262f4b27b240ab2a7
#
_entry.id   8879fc97a365a02262f4b27b240ab2a7
#
_cell.length_a   1.000
_cell.length_b   1.000
_cell.length_c   1.000
_cell.angle_alpha   90.00
_cell.angle_beta   90.00
_cell.angle_gamma   90.00
#
_symmetry.space_group_name_H-M   'P 1'
#
loop_
_entity.id
_entity.type
_entity.pdbx_description
1 polymer ?
#
loop_
_entity_poly.entity_id
_entity_poly.type
_entity_poly.pdbx_seq_one_letter_code
_entity_poly.pdbx_strand_id
1 'polypeptide(L)'
;MTDVAMPGTPRRFVRSRADLVTGFVMLGSLAVTAAGAFALVLEIQTWRGRQSVTHAARLIDDGDYAPAIRTLLGAVATAPQDARAHYYLGLAYARLGVVTGAMRQLSDAVRLAPGDPRVHDALGQTLREMGDSRAARRELEEAAHLDPGDPRYQIDLAGLLLDQGELAPAVERLRQAVRLEPRSAAVRLLLATALRRAGDYDGMVREYTKVRRLAPASPLGEIARQALNERSVR
;
A
#
# COMPACT_ATOMS: atom_id res chain seq x y z
N MET A 1 -64.75 13.97 -72.86
CA MET A 1 -63.61 14.85 -72.65
C MET A 1 -63.21 14.60 -71.18
N THR A 2 -62.23 13.79 -71.01
CA THR A 2 -61.76 13.30 -69.74
C THR A 2 -60.50 14.09 -69.34
N ASP A 3 -60.63 14.78 -68.22
CA ASP A 3 -59.55 15.60 -67.63
C ASP A 3 -58.61 14.68 -66.81
N VAL A 4 -57.38 14.55 -67.24
CA VAL A 4 -56.35 13.70 -66.59
C VAL A 4 -55.56 14.59 -65.64
N ALA A 5 -55.78 14.41 -64.33
CA ALA A 5 -54.98 15.08 -63.31
C ALA A 5 -53.57 14.49 -63.23
N MET A 6 -52.55 15.30 -63.41
CA MET A 6 -51.14 14.96 -63.23
C MET A 6 -50.76 14.80 -61.76
N PRO A 7 -49.94 13.82 -61.37
CA PRO A 7 -49.53 13.61 -59.99
C PRO A 7 -48.50 14.68 -59.56
N GLY A 8 -48.70 15.28 -58.39
CA GLY A 8 -47.87 16.33 -57.81
C GLY A 8 -46.44 15.89 -57.52
N THR A 9 -45.50 16.71 -57.90
CA THR A 9 -44.07 16.60 -57.57
C THR A 9 -43.82 16.62 -56.09
N PRO A 10 -42.92 15.79 -55.53
CA PRO A 10 -42.63 15.79 -54.09
C PRO A 10 -41.97 17.15 -53.73
N ARG A 11 -42.57 17.89 -52.81
CA ARG A 11 -41.99 19.08 -52.22
C ARG A 11 -40.70 18.69 -51.50
N ARG A 12 -39.53 19.08 -52.07
CA ARG A 12 -38.24 19.06 -51.38
C ARG A 12 -38.35 19.96 -50.16
N PHE A 13 -38.34 19.38 -48.98
CA PHE A 13 -38.21 20.10 -47.72
C PHE A 13 -36.81 20.68 -47.68
N VAL A 14 -36.66 21.93 -48.10
CA VAL A 14 -35.42 22.69 -47.96
C VAL A 14 -35.37 23.08 -46.45
N ARG A 15 -34.64 22.34 -45.65
CA ARG A 15 -34.33 22.74 -44.29
C ARG A 15 -33.65 24.10 -44.31
N SER A 16 -34.27 25.08 -43.66
CA SER A 16 -33.71 26.43 -43.58
C SER A 16 -32.34 26.38 -42.83
N ARG A 17 -31.44 27.30 -43.15
CA ARG A 17 -30.18 27.46 -42.43
C ARG A 17 -30.42 27.66 -40.93
N ALA A 18 -31.53 28.28 -40.56
CA ALA A 18 -31.96 28.46 -39.17
C ALA A 18 -32.24 27.12 -38.44
N ASP A 19 -32.89 26.16 -39.13
CA ASP A 19 -33.19 24.84 -38.53
C ASP A 19 -31.91 24.03 -38.32
N LEU A 20 -30.92 24.15 -39.18
CA LEU A 20 -29.60 23.52 -39.01
C LEU A 20 -28.82 24.12 -37.83
N VAL A 21 -28.83 25.47 -37.70
CA VAL A 21 -28.15 26.15 -36.58
C VAL A 21 -28.81 25.83 -35.26
N THR A 22 -30.14 25.81 -35.19
CA THR A 22 -30.88 25.47 -33.97
C THR A 22 -30.63 24.00 -33.56
N GLY A 23 -30.59 23.11 -34.54
CA GLY A 23 -30.23 21.69 -34.30
C GLY A 23 -28.81 21.51 -33.80
N PHE A 24 -27.83 22.27 -34.30
CA PHE A 24 -26.43 22.25 -33.85
C PHE A 24 -26.28 22.80 -32.43
N VAL A 25 -26.97 23.91 -32.11
CA VAL A 25 -26.96 24.48 -30.73
C VAL A 25 -27.60 23.55 -29.75
N MET A 26 -28.71 22.92 -30.08
CA MET A 26 -29.38 21.94 -29.20
C MET A 26 -28.56 20.68 -28.98
N LEU A 27 -27.89 20.16 -30.03
CA LEU A 27 -26.97 19.03 -29.91
C LEU A 27 -25.71 19.40 -29.10
N GLY A 28 -25.19 20.61 -29.27
CA GLY A 28 -24.07 21.12 -28.48
C GLY A 28 -24.39 21.28 -27.03
N SER A 29 -25.57 21.82 -26.65
CA SER A 29 -26.02 21.98 -25.28
C SER A 29 -26.30 20.62 -24.63
N LEU A 30 -26.88 19.67 -25.37
CA LEU A 30 -27.11 18.29 -24.86
C LEU A 30 -25.81 17.56 -24.62
N ALA A 31 -24.80 17.73 -25.49
CA ALA A 31 -23.47 17.12 -25.31
C ALA A 31 -22.73 17.70 -24.10
N VAL A 32 -22.81 19.01 -23.86
CA VAL A 32 -22.20 19.67 -22.69
C VAL A 32 -22.87 19.20 -21.40
N THR A 33 -24.21 19.08 -21.37
CA THR A 33 -24.92 18.57 -20.20
C THR A 33 -24.66 17.08 -19.94
N ALA A 34 -24.56 16.27 -21.00
CA ALA A 34 -24.22 14.85 -20.87
C ALA A 34 -22.76 14.65 -20.38
N ALA A 35 -21.81 15.45 -20.88
CA ALA A 35 -20.42 15.44 -20.42
C ALA A 35 -20.33 15.86 -18.95
N GLY A 36 -21.07 16.90 -18.53
CA GLY A 36 -21.14 17.33 -17.13
C GLY A 36 -21.75 16.28 -16.22
N ALA A 37 -22.84 15.62 -16.64
CA ALA A 37 -23.45 14.52 -15.89
C ALA A 37 -22.51 13.31 -15.78
N PHE A 38 -21.80 12.98 -16.87
CA PHE A 38 -20.82 11.90 -16.86
C PHE A 38 -19.64 12.20 -15.93
N ALA A 39 -19.09 13.43 -15.97
CA ALA A 39 -18.05 13.86 -15.05
C ALA A 39 -18.51 13.76 -13.58
N LEU A 40 -19.71 14.19 -13.27
CA LEU A 40 -20.27 14.10 -11.92
C LEU A 40 -20.42 12.64 -11.46
N VAL A 41 -20.88 11.75 -12.34
CA VAL A 41 -20.98 10.31 -12.03
C VAL A 41 -19.60 9.73 -11.74
N LEU A 42 -18.58 10.08 -12.54
CA LEU A 42 -17.20 9.65 -12.30
C LEU A 42 -16.67 10.18 -10.96
N GLU A 43 -16.92 11.43 -10.63
CA GLU A 43 -16.52 12.02 -9.33
C GLU A 43 -17.20 11.29 -8.16
N ILE A 44 -18.50 11.02 -8.26
CA ILE A 44 -19.23 10.27 -7.23
C ILE A 44 -18.67 8.85 -7.09
N GLN A 45 -18.37 8.17 -8.19
CA GLN A 45 -17.78 6.82 -8.16
C GLN A 45 -16.39 6.82 -7.53
N THR A 46 -15.53 7.76 -7.90
CA THR A 46 -14.19 7.90 -7.31
C THR A 46 -14.26 8.28 -5.83
N TRP A 47 -15.20 9.12 -5.44
CA TRP A 47 -15.42 9.47 -4.05
C TRP A 47 -15.90 8.25 -3.23
N ARG A 48 -16.88 7.49 -3.74
CA ARG A 48 -17.36 6.25 -3.11
C ARG A 48 -16.24 5.22 -2.99
N GLY A 49 -15.43 5.04 -4.04
CA GLY A 49 -14.28 4.16 -4.02
C GLY A 49 -13.29 4.53 -2.91
N ARG A 50 -12.94 5.81 -2.80
CA ARG A 50 -12.05 6.29 -1.72
C ARG A 50 -12.62 6.07 -0.33
N GLN A 51 -13.92 6.26 -0.12
CA GLN A 51 -14.60 5.98 1.15
C GLN A 51 -14.58 4.48 1.47
N SER A 52 -14.82 3.63 0.49
CA SER A 52 -14.76 2.17 0.64
C SER A 52 -13.36 1.69 1.05
N VAL A 53 -12.31 2.22 0.41
CA VAL A 53 -10.91 1.90 0.76
C VAL A 53 -10.57 2.35 2.18
N THR A 54 -11.00 3.56 2.57
CA THR A 54 -10.77 4.08 3.93
C THR A 54 -11.52 3.25 4.99
N HIS A 55 -12.75 2.84 4.69
CA HIS A 55 -13.51 1.95 5.57
C HIS A 55 -12.82 0.58 5.70
N ALA A 56 -12.40 -0.01 4.58
CA ALA A 56 -11.71 -1.28 4.60
C ALA A 56 -10.37 -1.24 5.33
N ALA A 57 -9.62 -0.13 5.25
CA ALA A 57 -8.41 0.06 6.04
C ALA A 57 -8.69 -0.05 7.54
N ARG A 58 -9.76 0.58 8.04
CA ARG A 58 -10.17 0.46 9.45
C ARG A 58 -10.55 -0.97 9.81
N LEU A 59 -11.30 -1.69 8.94
CA LEU A 59 -11.61 -3.10 9.16
C LEU A 59 -10.34 -3.96 9.27
N ILE A 60 -9.28 -3.64 8.50
CA ILE A 60 -7.99 -4.33 8.62
C ILE A 60 -7.34 -4.03 9.98
N ASP A 61 -7.38 -2.77 10.44
CA ASP A 61 -6.83 -2.37 11.73
C ASP A 61 -7.59 -3.06 12.89
N ASP A 62 -8.91 -3.26 12.74
CA ASP A 62 -9.78 -3.97 13.70
C ASP A 62 -9.63 -5.51 13.63
N GLY A 63 -8.91 -6.04 12.63
CA GLY A 63 -8.73 -7.48 12.40
C GLY A 63 -9.84 -8.13 11.58
N ASP A 64 -10.80 -7.37 11.08
CA ASP A 64 -11.95 -7.84 10.31
C ASP A 64 -11.61 -8.02 8.81
N TYR A 65 -10.68 -8.93 8.52
CA TYR A 65 -10.12 -9.09 7.17
C TYR A 65 -11.14 -9.54 6.11
N ALA A 66 -12.09 -10.42 6.45
CA ALA A 66 -13.06 -10.94 5.48
C ALA A 66 -14.05 -9.87 4.98
N PRO A 67 -14.65 -9.00 5.83
CA PRO A 67 -15.39 -7.82 5.38
C PRO A 67 -14.53 -6.84 4.59
N ALA A 68 -13.28 -6.59 5.02
CA ALA A 68 -12.35 -5.72 4.32
C ALA A 68 -12.11 -6.19 2.88
N ILE A 69 -11.85 -7.48 2.66
CA ILE A 69 -11.64 -8.08 1.34
C ILE A 69 -12.88 -7.88 0.46
N ARG A 70 -14.09 -8.15 0.97
CA ARG A 70 -15.32 -7.94 0.16
C ARG A 70 -15.47 -6.51 -0.30
N THR A 71 -15.22 -5.55 0.61
CA THR A 71 -15.27 -4.12 0.31
C THR A 71 -14.22 -3.72 -0.73
N LEU A 72 -13.00 -4.22 -0.59
CA LEU A 72 -11.87 -3.91 -1.47
C LEU A 72 -12.00 -4.55 -2.84
N LEU A 73 -12.55 -5.75 -2.95
CA LEU A 73 -12.87 -6.36 -4.25
C LEU A 73 -13.86 -5.49 -5.03
N GLY A 74 -14.88 -4.93 -4.36
CA GLY A 74 -15.80 -3.97 -4.96
C GLY A 74 -15.08 -2.67 -5.38
N ALA A 75 -14.15 -2.16 -4.57
CA ALA A 75 -13.37 -0.98 -4.87
C ALA A 75 -12.45 -1.20 -6.10
N VAL A 76 -11.73 -2.31 -6.17
CA VAL A 76 -10.88 -2.69 -7.31
C VAL A 76 -11.70 -2.89 -8.59
N ALA A 77 -12.90 -3.51 -8.49
CA ALA A 77 -13.79 -3.66 -9.65
C ALA A 77 -14.28 -2.31 -10.20
N THR A 78 -14.50 -1.34 -9.32
CA THR A 78 -15.00 0.00 -9.69
C THR A 78 -13.86 0.92 -10.17
N ALA A 79 -12.66 0.81 -9.57
CA ALA A 79 -11.49 1.63 -9.84
C ALA A 79 -10.22 0.77 -9.92
N PRO A 80 -10.00 0.02 -11.02
CA PRO A 80 -8.89 -0.92 -11.15
C PRO A 80 -7.50 -0.25 -11.21
N GLN A 81 -7.45 1.07 -11.27
CA GLN A 81 -6.20 1.85 -11.23
C GLN A 81 -5.94 2.50 -9.85
N ASP A 82 -6.76 2.22 -8.85
CA ASP A 82 -6.52 2.72 -7.49
C ASP A 82 -5.49 1.81 -6.78
N ALA A 83 -4.23 2.25 -6.77
CA ALA A 83 -3.13 1.55 -6.09
C ALA A 83 -3.43 1.28 -4.61
N ARG A 84 -4.16 2.16 -3.93
CA ARG A 84 -4.52 2.00 -2.51
C ARG A 84 -5.49 0.84 -2.29
N ALA A 85 -6.45 0.66 -3.22
CA ALA A 85 -7.37 -0.48 -3.14
C ALA A 85 -6.61 -1.81 -3.27
N HIS A 86 -5.69 -1.90 -4.23
CA HIS A 86 -4.81 -3.06 -4.39
C HIS A 86 -3.90 -3.27 -3.18
N TYR A 87 -3.28 -2.22 -2.65
CA TYR A 87 -2.43 -2.27 -1.46
C TYR A 87 -3.17 -2.86 -0.26
N TYR A 88 -4.32 -2.29 0.11
CA TYR A 88 -5.09 -2.78 1.26
C TYR A 88 -5.68 -4.17 1.03
N LEU A 89 -6.08 -4.51 -0.21
CA LEU A 89 -6.53 -5.86 -0.53
C LEU A 89 -5.39 -6.87 -0.37
N GLY A 90 -4.19 -6.51 -0.81
CA GLY A 90 -2.99 -7.31 -0.61
C GLY A 90 -2.67 -7.51 0.86
N LEU A 91 -2.71 -6.45 1.67
CA LEU A 91 -2.51 -6.54 3.13
C LEU A 91 -3.55 -7.46 3.80
N ALA A 92 -4.83 -7.33 3.43
CA ALA A 92 -5.89 -8.17 4.00
C ALA A 92 -5.69 -9.65 3.64
N TYR A 93 -5.26 -9.94 2.41
CA TYR A 93 -4.91 -11.31 2.01
C TYR A 93 -3.68 -11.84 2.77
N ALA A 94 -2.64 -11.03 2.94
CA ALA A 94 -1.44 -11.39 3.71
C ALA A 94 -1.81 -11.74 5.17
N ARG A 95 -2.65 -10.92 5.80
CA ARG A 95 -3.13 -11.17 7.18
C ARG A 95 -3.95 -12.45 7.34
N LEU A 96 -4.62 -12.89 6.28
CA LEU A 96 -5.33 -14.18 6.24
C LEU A 96 -4.45 -15.36 5.79
N GLY A 97 -3.18 -15.14 5.49
CA GLY A 97 -2.28 -16.19 4.97
C GLY A 97 -2.55 -16.58 3.52
N VAL A 98 -3.35 -15.80 2.78
CA VAL A 98 -3.60 -16.02 1.34
C VAL A 98 -2.48 -15.38 0.52
N VAL A 99 -1.27 -15.96 0.64
CA VAL A 99 -0.01 -15.36 0.17
C VAL A 99 0.00 -15.08 -1.33
N THR A 100 -0.52 -16.00 -2.15
CA THR A 100 -0.60 -15.80 -3.61
C THR A 100 -1.54 -14.65 -4.01
N GLY A 101 -2.65 -14.49 -3.27
CA GLY A 101 -3.57 -13.36 -3.42
C GLY A 101 -2.90 -12.05 -3.04
N ALA A 102 -2.20 -12.03 -1.92
CA ALA A 102 -1.45 -10.87 -1.42
C ALA A 102 -0.40 -10.44 -2.45
N MET A 103 0.44 -11.37 -2.90
CA MET A 103 1.49 -11.09 -3.89
C MET A 103 0.93 -10.45 -5.16
N ARG A 104 -0.15 -10.99 -5.73
CA ARG A 104 -0.75 -10.44 -6.94
C ARG A 104 -1.25 -9.01 -6.74
N GLN A 105 -1.98 -8.76 -5.65
CA GLN A 105 -2.52 -7.43 -5.38
C GLN A 105 -1.43 -6.42 -5.05
N LEU A 106 -0.42 -6.80 -4.28
CA LEU A 106 0.71 -5.92 -3.97
C LEU A 106 1.59 -5.64 -5.20
N SER A 107 1.78 -6.61 -6.09
CA SER A 107 2.47 -6.37 -7.37
C SER A 107 1.71 -5.38 -8.25
N ASP A 108 0.37 -5.45 -8.29
CA ASP A 108 -0.45 -4.45 -8.98
C ASP A 108 -0.31 -3.07 -8.30
N ALA A 109 -0.28 -3.00 -6.96
CA ALA A 109 -0.08 -1.76 -6.22
C ALA A 109 1.29 -1.12 -6.54
N VAL A 110 2.38 -1.90 -6.57
CA VAL A 110 3.72 -1.43 -6.96
C VAL A 110 3.72 -0.89 -8.39
N ARG A 111 3.11 -1.60 -9.33
CA ARG A 111 3.00 -1.15 -10.72
C ARG A 111 2.22 0.17 -10.86
N LEU A 112 1.20 0.40 -10.03
CA LEU A 112 0.35 1.59 -10.07
C LEU A 112 0.95 2.78 -9.28
N ALA A 113 1.72 2.52 -8.25
CA ALA A 113 2.35 3.53 -7.37
C ALA A 113 3.81 3.16 -7.05
N PRO A 114 4.72 3.15 -8.05
CA PRO A 114 6.11 2.73 -7.86
C PRO A 114 6.94 3.65 -6.97
N GLY A 115 6.45 4.82 -6.64
CA GLY A 115 7.09 5.76 -5.70
C GLY A 115 6.53 5.69 -4.26
N ASP A 116 5.63 4.78 -3.95
CA ASP A 116 5.10 4.63 -2.59
C ASP A 116 5.89 3.54 -1.83
N PRO A 117 6.72 3.90 -0.83
CA PRO A 117 7.54 2.93 -0.10
C PRO A 117 6.71 1.84 0.60
N ARG A 118 5.47 2.13 0.96
CA ARG A 118 4.59 1.18 1.66
C ARG A 118 4.22 -0.03 0.81
N VAL A 119 4.03 0.16 -0.51
CA VAL A 119 3.67 -0.95 -1.40
C VAL A 119 4.84 -1.88 -1.63
N HIS A 120 6.06 -1.32 -1.72
CA HIS A 120 7.30 -2.09 -1.82
C HIS A 120 7.56 -2.88 -0.54
N ASP A 121 7.42 -2.24 0.62
CA ASP A 121 7.58 -2.89 1.91
C ASP A 121 6.61 -4.07 2.08
N ALA A 122 5.32 -3.86 1.83
CA ALA A 122 4.31 -4.92 1.95
C ALA A 122 4.56 -6.08 0.98
N LEU A 123 4.98 -5.78 -0.26
CA LEU A 123 5.35 -6.82 -1.23
C LEU A 123 6.61 -7.56 -0.78
N GLY A 124 7.62 -6.85 -0.29
CA GLY A 124 8.86 -7.41 0.22
C GLY A 124 8.63 -8.36 1.40
N GLN A 125 7.80 -7.97 2.36
CA GLN A 125 7.41 -8.84 3.48
C GLN A 125 6.65 -10.09 2.99
N THR A 126 5.71 -9.94 2.06
CA THR A 126 4.97 -11.07 1.48
C THR A 126 5.90 -12.05 0.75
N LEU A 127 6.86 -11.54 -0.02
CA LEU A 127 7.87 -12.36 -0.72
C LEU A 127 8.81 -13.07 0.25
N ARG A 128 9.16 -12.41 1.37
CA ARG A 128 9.93 -13.02 2.46
C ARG A 128 9.19 -14.21 3.08
N GLU A 129 7.88 -14.08 3.34
CA GLU A 129 7.02 -15.17 3.84
C GLU A 129 6.92 -16.33 2.84
N MET A 130 6.98 -16.06 1.54
CA MET A 130 7.04 -17.08 0.48
C MET A 130 8.42 -17.76 0.36
N GLY A 131 9.45 -17.21 1.00
CA GLY A 131 10.84 -17.70 0.90
C GLY A 131 11.58 -17.16 -0.33
N ASP A 132 10.99 -16.27 -1.16
CA ASP A 132 11.72 -15.60 -2.23
C ASP A 132 12.54 -14.43 -1.66
N SER A 133 13.61 -14.80 -0.96
CA SER A 133 14.49 -13.86 -0.29
C SER A 133 15.16 -12.86 -1.25
N ARG A 134 15.39 -13.26 -2.53
CA ARG A 134 16.02 -12.37 -3.53
C ARG A 134 15.04 -11.26 -3.96
N ALA A 135 13.79 -11.62 -4.26
CA ALA A 135 12.77 -10.64 -4.62
C ALA A 135 12.42 -9.77 -3.40
N ALA A 136 12.25 -10.36 -2.22
CA ALA A 136 12.01 -9.64 -0.98
C ALA A 136 13.06 -8.57 -0.71
N ARG A 137 14.36 -8.90 -0.89
CA ARG A 137 15.44 -7.93 -0.72
C ARG A 137 15.30 -6.71 -1.62
N ARG A 138 15.03 -6.92 -2.92
CA ARG A 138 14.88 -5.80 -3.87
C ARG A 138 13.75 -4.86 -3.45
N GLU A 139 12.62 -5.42 -3.07
CA GLU A 139 11.46 -4.62 -2.68
C GLU A 139 11.70 -3.87 -1.36
N LEU A 140 12.31 -4.51 -0.35
CA LEU A 140 12.62 -3.87 0.93
C LEU A 140 13.75 -2.83 0.81
N GLU A 141 14.73 -3.03 -0.06
CA GLU A 141 15.77 -2.05 -0.38
C GLU A 141 15.16 -0.83 -1.07
N GLU A 142 14.20 -1.03 -1.99
CA GLU A 142 13.49 0.07 -2.65
C GLU A 142 12.64 0.86 -1.66
N ALA A 143 11.89 0.20 -0.75
CA ALA A 143 11.15 0.88 0.31
C ALA A 143 12.06 1.76 1.19
N ALA A 144 13.21 1.22 1.61
CA ALA A 144 14.18 1.95 2.42
C ALA A 144 14.90 3.08 1.65
N HIS A 145 14.96 2.98 0.32
CA HIS A 145 15.51 4.02 -0.56
C HIS A 145 14.50 5.15 -0.78
N LEU A 146 13.24 4.82 -1.00
CA LEU A 146 12.16 5.80 -1.23
C LEU A 146 11.88 6.66 0.00
N ASP A 147 11.96 6.09 1.21
CA ASP A 147 11.82 6.84 2.45
C ASP A 147 12.87 6.41 3.47
N PRO A 148 14.09 6.97 3.40
CA PRO A 148 15.17 6.66 4.33
C PRO A 148 14.93 7.21 5.75
N GLY A 149 13.93 8.08 5.93
CA GLY A 149 13.57 8.70 7.21
C GLY A 149 12.62 7.86 8.06
N ASP A 150 11.96 6.87 7.49
CA ASP A 150 11.10 5.96 8.24
C ASP A 150 11.89 4.75 8.77
N PRO A 151 12.01 4.56 10.10
CA PRO A 151 12.77 3.46 10.69
C PRO A 151 12.19 2.08 10.36
N ARG A 152 10.91 1.98 10.02
CA ARG A 152 10.23 0.70 9.73
C ARG A 152 10.92 -0.02 8.58
N TYR A 153 11.22 0.65 7.48
CA TYR A 153 11.83 0.05 6.30
C TYR A 153 13.26 -0.45 6.57
N GLN A 154 14.01 0.25 7.44
CA GLN A 154 15.32 -0.23 7.87
C GLN A 154 15.20 -1.47 8.77
N ILE A 155 14.17 -1.55 9.61
CA ILE A 155 13.90 -2.70 10.48
C ILE A 155 13.50 -3.92 9.65
N ASP A 156 12.61 -3.75 8.68
CA ASP A 156 12.10 -4.85 7.87
C ASP A 156 13.19 -5.44 6.97
N LEU A 157 14.01 -4.57 6.37
CA LEU A 157 15.20 -5.00 5.64
C LEU A 157 16.21 -5.72 6.55
N ALA A 158 16.44 -5.21 7.77
CA ALA A 158 17.30 -5.89 8.74
C ALA A 158 16.76 -7.26 9.14
N GLY A 159 15.44 -7.41 9.28
CA GLY A 159 14.79 -8.68 9.54
C GLY A 159 15.11 -9.71 8.46
N LEU A 160 14.97 -9.34 7.18
CA LEU A 160 15.33 -10.22 6.05
C LEU A 160 16.82 -10.61 6.08
N LEU A 161 17.71 -9.63 6.33
CA LEU A 161 19.15 -9.87 6.40
C LEU A 161 19.51 -10.84 7.54
N LEU A 162 18.83 -10.71 8.69
CA LEU A 162 18.99 -11.66 9.81
C LEU A 162 18.54 -13.07 9.45
N ASP A 163 17.48 -13.23 8.68
CA ASP A 163 17.02 -14.54 8.21
C ASP A 163 18.01 -15.17 7.24
N GLN A 164 18.68 -14.34 6.42
CA GLN A 164 19.75 -14.77 5.51
C GLN A 164 21.09 -15.04 6.22
N GLY A 165 21.21 -14.74 7.51
CA GLY A 165 22.47 -14.85 8.26
C GLY A 165 23.47 -13.72 7.98
N GLU A 166 23.05 -12.66 7.27
CA GLU A 166 23.86 -11.48 6.97
C GLU A 166 23.89 -10.53 8.18
N LEU A 167 24.59 -10.96 9.25
CA LEU A 167 24.52 -10.32 10.54
C LEU A 167 25.08 -8.89 10.55
N ALA A 168 26.22 -8.64 9.89
CA ALA A 168 26.84 -7.33 9.88
C ALA A 168 26.01 -6.27 9.13
N PRO A 169 25.48 -6.53 7.91
CA PRO A 169 24.54 -5.62 7.26
C PRO A 169 23.28 -5.38 8.07
N ALA A 170 22.70 -6.41 8.69
CA ALA A 170 21.51 -6.27 9.53
C ALA A 170 21.74 -5.33 10.73
N VAL A 171 22.88 -5.48 11.41
CA VAL A 171 23.26 -4.60 12.52
C VAL A 171 23.36 -3.14 12.05
N GLU A 172 23.94 -2.90 10.86
CA GLU A 172 24.04 -1.53 10.35
C GLU A 172 22.68 -0.90 10.03
N ARG A 173 21.74 -1.67 9.44
CA ARG A 173 20.36 -1.21 9.23
C ARG A 173 19.67 -0.89 10.56
N LEU A 174 19.82 -1.73 11.58
CA LEU A 174 19.25 -1.48 12.90
C LEU A 174 19.91 -0.30 13.61
N ARG A 175 21.21 -0.06 13.41
CA ARG A 175 21.86 1.17 13.89
C ARG A 175 21.26 2.41 13.23
N GLN A 176 20.94 2.34 11.95
CA GLN A 176 20.24 3.42 11.25
C GLN A 176 18.85 3.65 11.83
N ALA A 177 18.06 2.59 12.06
CA ALA A 177 16.75 2.70 12.72
C ALA A 177 16.87 3.33 14.13
N VAL A 178 17.90 2.98 14.92
CA VAL A 178 18.16 3.60 16.24
C VAL A 178 18.55 5.08 16.11
N ARG A 179 19.23 5.48 15.03
CA ARG A 179 19.51 6.92 14.80
C ARG A 179 18.22 7.70 14.51
N LEU A 180 17.27 7.11 13.81
CA LEU A 180 15.96 7.71 13.52
C LEU A 180 15.06 7.76 14.76
N GLU A 181 15.05 6.68 15.55
CA GLU A 181 14.28 6.61 16.79
C GLU A 181 15.16 6.32 18.03
N PRO A 182 15.93 7.29 18.52
CA PRO A 182 16.92 7.05 19.58
C PRO A 182 16.31 6.70 20.94
N ARG A 183 15.02 6.95 21.15
CA ARG A 183 14.29 6.65 22.39
C ARG A 183 13.41 5.41 22.30
N SER A 184 13.35 4.74 21.15
CA SER A 184 12.57 3.51 20.99
C SER A 184 13.27 2.33 21.67
N ALA A 185 12.70 1.87 22.78
CA ALA A 185 13.17 0.67 23.48
C ALA A 185 13.04 -0.58 22.58
N ALA A 186 12.02 -0.63 21.73
CA ALA A 186 11.79 -1.74 20.81
C ALA A 186 12.89 -1.85 19.75
N VAL A 187 13.23 -0.74 19.08
CA VAL A 187 14.28 -0.73 18.06
C VAL A 187 15.65 -1.07 18.65
N ARG A 188 15.94 -0.56 19.86
CA ARG A 188 17.17 -0.92 20.59
C ARG A 188 17.24 -2.38 20.99
N LEU A 189 16.08 -2.98 21.35
CA LEU A 189 15.99 -4.40 21.66
C LEU A 189 16.34 -5.26 20.43
N LEU A 190 15.80 -4.87 19.24
CA LEU A 190 16.14 -5.52 17.97
C LEU A 190 17.64 -5.43 17.69
N LEU A 191 18.24 -4.23 17.85
CA LEU A 191 19.68 -4.05 17.67
C LEU A 191 20.49 -4.91 18.66
N ALA A 192 20.13 -4.93 19.95
CA ALA A 192 20.81 -5.76 20.95
C ALA A 192 20.76 -7.25 20.59
N THR A 193 19.62 -7.73 20.11
CA THR A 193 19.43 -9.11 19.67
C THR A 193 20.29 -9.43 18.43
N ALA A 194 20.35 -8.52 17.47
CA ALA A 194 21.19 -8.66 16.28
C ALA A 194 22.70 -8.67 16.64
N LEU A 195 23.12 -7.77 17.53
CA LEU A 195 24.49 -7.72 18.05
C LEU A 195 24.89 -9.02 18.77
N ARG A 196 23.97 -9.60 19.56
CA ARG A 196 24.19 -10.91 20.21
C ARG A 196 24.42 -12.00 19.17
N ARG A 197 23.60 -12.05 18.12
CA ARG A 197 23.77 -13.02 17.01
C ARG A 197 25.08 -12.81 16.26
N ALA A 198 25.53 -11.57 16.13
CA ALA A 198 26.79 -11.19 15.48
C ALA A 198 28.02 -11.39 16.37
N GLY A 199 27.86 -11.78 17.65
CA GLY A 199 28.98 -11.98 18.60
C GLY A 199 29.52 -10.68 19.21
N ASP A 200 28.93 -9.51 18.92
CA ASP A 200 29.27 -8.24 19.58
C ASP A 200 28.57 -8.15 20.93
N TYR A 201 29.11 -8.86 21.89
CA TYR A 201 28.55 -8.92 23.25
C TYR A 201 28.65 -7.58 23.99
N ASP A 202 29.65 -6.76 23.72
CA ASP A 202 29.79 -5.45 24.36
C ASP A 202 28.76 -4.45 23.80
N GLY A 203 28.54 -4.47 22.50
CA GLY A 203 27.46 -3.74 21.86
C GLY A 203 26.09 -4.15 22.39
N MET A 204 25.86 -5.46 22.48
CA MET A 204 24.64 -6.04 23.04
C MET A 204 24.36 -5.51 24.47
N VAL A 205 25.36 -5.56 25.37
CA VAL A 205 25.21 -5.08 26.75
C VAL A 205 24.87 -3.60 26.81
N ARG A 206 25.56 -2.80 25.98
CA ARG A 206 25.26 -1.36 25.89
C ARG A 206 23.81 -1.10 25.51
N GLU A 207 23.31 -1.80 24.49
CA GLU A 207 21.94 -1.56 24.01
C GLU A 207 20.89 -2.13 24.99
N TYR A 208 21.05 -3.34 25.57
CA TYR A 208 20.13 -3.85 26.61
C TYR A 208 20.11 -2.94 27.85
N THR A 209 21.24 -2.35 28.23
CA THR A 209 21.28 -1.39 29.35
C THR A 209 20.44 -0.14 29.03
N LYS A 210 20.48 0.35 27.78
CA LYS A 210 19.64 1.47 27.36
C LYS A 210 18.16 1.07 27.32
N VAL A 211 17.80 -0.14 26.82
CA VAL A 211 16.42 -0.66 26.85
C VAL A 211 15.88 -0.65 28.27
N ARG A 212 16.63 -1.23 29.24
CA ARG A 212 16.25 -1.25 30.65
C ARG A 212 16.03 0.14 31.25
N ARG A 213 16.83 1.13 30.81
CA ARG A 213 16.69 2.53 31.26
C ARG A 213 15.48 3.22 30.66
N LEU A 214 15.18 2.96 29.38
CA LEU A 214 14.07 3.58 28.67
C LEU A 214 12.71 3.01 29.04
N ALA A 215 12.65 1.74 29.39
CA ALA A 215 11.41 1.02 29.64
C ALA A 215 11.52 0.06 30.85
N PRO A 216 11.87 0.56 32.08
CA PRO A 216 12.25 -0.28 33.20
C PRO A 216 11.15 -1.21 33.73
N ALA A 217 9.90 -0.79 33.62
CA ALA A 217 8.72 -1.53 34.09
C ALA A 217 7.92 -2.21 32.96
N SER A 218 8.49 -2.27 31.76
CA SER A 218 7.82 -2.89 30.60
C SER A 218 8.33 -4.30 30.34
N PRO A 219 7.61 -5.13 29.56
CA PRO A 219 8.09 -6.43 29.11
C PRO A 219 9.44 -6.35 28.38
N LEU A 220 9.71 -5.26 27.62
CA LEU A 220 10.99 -5.05 26.95
C LEU A 220 12.14 -4.84 27.95
N GLY A 221 11.90 -4.10 29.02
CA GLY A 221 12.87 -3.91 30.12
C GLY A 221 13.17 -5.20 30.87
N GLU A 222 12.16 -6.06 31.05
CA GLU A 222 12.34 -7.38 31.65
C GLU A 222 13.20 -8.29 30.77
N ILE A 223 12.91 -8.37 29.47
CA ILE A 223 13.74 -9.12 28.48
C ILE A 223 15.19 -8.64 28.58
N ALA A 224 15.41 -7.33 28.58
CA ALA A 224 16.76 -6.77 28.67
C ALA A 224 17.46 -7.11 29.99
N ARG A 225 16.72 -7.17 31.11
CA ARG A 225 17.26 -7.55 32.42
C ARG A 225 17.67 -9.01 32.43
N GLN A 226 16.83 -9.90 31.92
CA GLN A 226 17.12 -11.33 31.82
C GLN A 226 18.36 -11.57 30.97
N ALA A 227 18.44 -10.95 29.77
CA ALA A 227 19.58 -11.10 28.87
C ALA A 227 20.91 -10.60 29.47
N LEU A 228 20.87 -9.57 30.31
CA LEU A 228 22.06 -9.08 31.03
C LEU A 228 22.48 -10.01 32.16
N ASN A 229 21.55 -10.62 32.88
CA ASN A 229 21.83 -11.58 33.98
C ASN A 229 22.42 -12.88 33.46
N GLU A 230 21.94 -13.41 32.35
CA GLU A 230 22.47 -14.64 31.71
C GLU A 230 23.96 -14.54 31.36
N ARG A 231 24.46 -13.33 31.05
CA ARG A 231 25.90 -13.10 30.81
C ARG A 231 26.73 -13.07 32.10
N SER A 232 26.17 -12.59 33.19
CA SER A 232 26.92 -12.49 34.45
C SER A 232 27.22 -13.85 35.12
N VAL A 233 26.63 -14.94 34.58
CA VAL A 233 26.77 -16.31 35.09
C VAL A 233 27.76 -17.15 34.24
N ARG A 234 28.22 -16.62 33.11
CA ARG A 234 29.22 -17.26 32.23
C ARG A 234 30.55 -16.49 32.27
#